data_96f2b5178020796dd8de31a31d9f0562
#
_entry.id   96f2b5178020796dd8de31a31d9f0562
#
_cell.length_a   1.000
_cell.length_b   1.000
_cell.length_c   1.000
_cell.angle_alpha   90.00
_cell.angle_beta   90.00
_cell.angle_gamma   90.00
#
_symmetry.space_group_name_H-M   'P 1'
#
loop_
_entity.id
_entity.type
_entity.pdbx_description
1 polymer ?
#
loop_
_entity_poly.entity_id
_entity_poly.type
_entity_poly.pdbx_seq_one_letter_code
_entity_poly.pdbx_strand_id
1 'polypeptide(L)'
;MKEWFKKNKYILIIFIIAIIISIPLFRKDLDVYFDDGIQHIARAYATYLSIQNGENPEVLTSLANGFGYSWDLFYGPFSTILILIGKLITTTFIGGYKFTLIIGMLLSGITIYIFANKLTKSKPTGVLIAVLYMLMPYHLNDM
;
A
#
# COMPACT_ATOMS: atom_id res chain seq x y z
N MET A 1 -1.47 -29.97 5.51
CA MET A 1 -2.36 -28.85 5.16
C MET A 1 -3.34 -28.49 6.27
N LYS A 2 -4.20 -29.41 6.76
CA LYS A 2 -5.23 -29.11 7.80
C LYS A 2 -4.65 -28.47 9.08
N GLU A 3 -3.52 -28.93 9.58
CA GLU A 3 -2.87 -28.39 10.79
C GLU A 3 -2.34 -26.96 10.58
N TRP A 4 -1.79 -26.67 9.41
CA TRP A 4 -1.32 -25.32 9.06
C TRP A 4 -2.49 -24.32 9.04
N PHE A 5 -3.62 -24.69 8.43
CA PHE A 5 -4.83 -23.84 8.42
C PHE A 5 -5.39 -23.61 9.83
N LYS A 6 -5.42 -24.62 10.69
CA LYS A 6 -5.85 -24.46 12.08
C LYS A 6 -4.94 -23.50 12.85
N LYS A 7 -3.62 -23.58 12.64
CA LYS A 7 -2.64 -22.72 13.31
C LYS A 7 -2.77 -21.26 12.86
N ASN A 8 -3.00 -21.01 11.56
CA ASN A 8 -2.97 -19.69 10.95
C ASN A 8 -4.36 -19.12 10.65
N LYS A 9 -5.44 -19.74 11.12
CA LYS A 9 -6.82 -19.35 10.77
C LYS A 9 -7.14 -17.87 10.99
N TYR A 10 -6.61 -17.26 12.04
CA TYR A 10 -6.88 -15.85 12.35
C TYR A 10 -6.16 -14.89 11.40
N ILE A 11 -4.95 -15.20 10.98
CA ILE A 11 -4.22 -14.45 9.95
C ILE A 11 -4.94 -14.57 8.59
N LEU A 12 -5.45 -15.77 8.27
CA LEU A 12 -6.24 -15.98 7.04
C LEU A 12 -7.54 -15.17 7.06
N ILE A 13 -8.21 -15.07 8.22
CA ILE A 13 -9.41 -14.23 8.37
C ILE A 13 -9.05 -12.76 8.08
N ILE A 14 -7.96 -12.25 8.65
CA ILE A 14 -7.51 -10.86 8.42
C ILE A 14 -7.18 -10.65 6.95
N PHE A 15 -6.47 -11.59 6.32
CA PHE A 15 -6.17 -11.54 4.89
C PHE A 15 -7.43 -11.43 4.04
N ILE A 16 -8.43 -12.29 4.30
CA ILE A 16 -9.71 -12.28 3.58
C ILE A 16 -10.42 -10.94 3.78
N ILE A 17 -10.48 -10.43 5.01
CA ILE A 17 -11.15 -9.16 5.32
C ILE A 17 -10.42 -7.98 4.64
N ALA A 18 -9.08 -7.97 4.67
CA ALA A 18 -8.29 -6.93 3.98
C ALA A 18 -8.58 -6.92 2.47
N ILE A 19 -8.68 -8.09 1.83
CA ILE A 19 -9.06 -8.19 0.41
C ILE A 19 -10.50 -7.68 0.18
N ILE A 20 -11.45 -8.05 1.05
CA ILE A 20 -12.84 -7.58 0.94
C ILE A 20 -12.91 -6.04 1.04
N ILE A 21 -12.23 -5.44 2.01
CA ILE A 21 -12.16 -3.98 2.17
C ILE A 21 -11.52 -3.32 0.94
N SER A 22 -10.55 -3.98 0.31
CA SER A 22 -9.85 -3.48 -0.87
C SER A 22 -10.61 -3.70 -2.20
N ILE A 23 -11.77 -4.37 -2.20
CA ILE A 23 -12.56 -4.62 -3.42
C ILE A 23 -12.82 -3.33 -4.23
N PRO A 24 -13.16 -2.19 -3.64
CA PRO A 24 -13.37 -0.95 -4.41
C PRO A 24 -12.18 -0.56 -5.27
N LEU A 25 -10.95 -0.84 -4.84
CA LEU A 25 -9.73 -0.53 -5.59
C LEU A 25 -9.61 -1.29 -6.93
N PHE A 26 -10.33 -2.40 -7.09
CA PHE A 26 -10.34 -3.16 -8.36
C PHE A 26 -11.24 -2.54 -9.42
N ARG A 27 -12.06 -1.54 -9.10
CA ARG A 27 -12.87 -0.83 -10.07
C ARG A 27 -11.99 -0.04 -11.04
N LYS A 28 -12.32 -0.09 -12.33
CA LYS A 28 -11.58 0.62 -13.38
C LYS A 28 -11.84 2.12 -13.35
N ASP A 29 -13.03 2.50 -12.94
CA ASP A 29 -13.56 3.86 -12.87
C ASP A 29 -13.26 4.55 -11.54
N LEU A 30 -12.52 3.89 -10.63
CA LEU A 30 -12.11 4.51 -9.39
C LEU A 30 -11.09 5.62 -9.67
N ASP A 31 -11.48 6.82 -9.30
CA ASP A 31 -10.60 7.98 -9.39
C ASP A 31 -9.56 7.90 -8.25
N VAL A 32 -8.33 7.52 -8.61
CA VAL A 32 -7.19 7.44 -7.67
C VAL A 32 -6.48 8.79 -7.52
N TYR A 33 -7.05 9.85 -8.09
CA TYR A 33 -6.50 11.20 -8.04
C TYR A 33 -6.98 11.99 -6.81
N PHE A 34 -7.71 11.32 -5.91
CA PHE A 34 -8.05 11.93 -4.63
C PHE A 34 -6.80 12.16 -3.80
N ASP A 35 -6.78 13.33 -3.13
CA ASP A 35 -5.75 13.74 -2.19
C ASP A 35 -4.34 13.64 -2.81
N ASP A 36 -3.41 12.99 -2.14
CA ASP A 36 -2.01 12.86 -2.56
C ASP A 36 -1.75 11.71 -3.55
N GLY A 37 -2.77 10.96 -3.96
CA GLY A 37 -2.62 9.80 -4.84
C GLY A 37 -1.89 10.13 -6.14
N ILE A 38 -2.27 11.25 -6.78
CA ILE A 38 -1.61 11.71 -8.02
C ILE A 38 -0.13 12.05 -7.79
N GLN A 39 0.22 12.61 -6.62
CA GLN A 39 1.59 12.97 -6.28
C GLN A 39 2.47 11.71 -6.14
N HIS A 40 1.94 10.67 -5.49
CA HIS A 40 2.64 9.39 -5.36
C HIS A 40 2.85 8.71 -6.71
N ILE A 41 1.85 8.75 -7.60
CA ILE A 41 1.93 8.18 -8.95
C ILE A 41 2.95 8.97 -9.78
N ALA A 42 2.88 10.31 -9.77
CA ALA A 42 3.79 11.17 -10.50
C ALA A 42 5.25 10.97 -10.06
N ARG A 43 5.50 10.84 -8.75
CA ARG A 43 6.82 10.56 -8.21
C ARG A 43 7.35 9.20 -8.69
N ALA A 44 6.54 8.16 -8.59
CA ALA A 44 6.95 6.83 -9.05
C ALA A 44 7.24 6.81 -10.56
N TYR A 45 6.45 7.54 -11.35
CA TYR A 45 6.70 7.70 -12.78
C TYR A 45 8.01 8.45 -13.05
N ALA A 46 8.26 9.57 -12.36
CA ALA A 46 9.49 10.33 -12.50
C ALA A 46 10.73 9.52 -12.10
N THR A 47 10.65 8.77 -10.99
CA THR A 47 11.71 7.84 -10.57
C THR A 47 11.98 6.78 -11.63
N TYR A 48 10.93 6.21 -12.21
CA TYR A 48 11.05 5.22 -13.28
C TYR A 48 11.75 5.83 -14.52
N LEU A 49 11.38 7.04 -14.94
CA LEU A 49 12.02 7.73 -16.07
C LEU A 49 13.51 8.02 -15.80
N SER A 50 13.83 8.53 -14.61
CA SER A 50 15.24 8.77 -14.24
C SER A 50 16.09 7.51 -14.32
N ILE A 51 15.56 6.37 -13.82
CA ILE A 51 16.25 5.08 -13.92
C ILE A 51 16.42 4.66 -15.39
N GLN A 52 15.39 4.81 -16.23
CA GLN A 52 15.43 4.44 -17.64
C GLN A 52 16.46 5.29 -18.43
N ASN A 53 16.59 6.56 -18.07
CA ASN A 53 17.52 7.49 -18.71
C ASN A 53 18.97 7.40 -18.14
N GLY A 54 19.20 6.57 -17.12
CA GLY A 54 20.49 6.51 -16.44
C GLY A 54 20.79 7.74 -15.59
N GLU A 55 19.76 8.51 -15.20
CA GLU A 55 19.85 9.68 -14.35
C GLU A 55 19.76 9.31 -12.86
N ASN A 56 20.16 10.24 -11.98
CA ASN A 56 20.01 10.02 -10.55
C ASN A 56 18.52 10.06 -10.13
N PRO A 57 17.93 8.96 -9.67
CA PRO A 57 16.52 8.90 -9.29
C PRO A 57 16.19 9.75 -8.04
N GLU A 58 17.19 10.22 -7.29
CA GLU A 58 16.97 11.11 -6.14
C GLU A 58 16.64 12.53 -6.54
N VAL A 59 17.00 12.95 -7.75
CA VAL A 59 16.80 14.34 -8.22
C VAL A 59 15.49 14.52 -9.00
N LEU A 60 14.95 13.49 -9.63
CA LEU A 60 13.71 13.51 -10.42
C LEU A 60 13.66 14.66 -11.42
N THR A 61 14.62 14.71 -12.34
CA THR A 61 14.83 15.80 -13.30
C THR A 61 13.61 16.11 -14.17
N SER A 62 12.71 15.16 -14.38
CA SER A 62 11.45 15.33 -15.12
C SER A 62 10.38 16.16 -14.39
N LEU A 63 10.55 16.40 -13.09
CA LEU A 63 9.63 17.22 -12.28
C LEU A 63 10.01 18.69 -12.30
N ALA A 64 9.08 19.53 -11.84
CA ALA A 64 9.26 20.98 -11.70
C ALA A 64 9.76 21.66 -13.00
N ASN A 65 9.14 21.34 -14.15
CA ASN A 65 9.46 21.88 -15.48
C ASN A 65 10.94 21.67 -15.88
N GLY A 66 11.56 20.56 -15.45
CA GLY A 66 12.96 20.24 -15.76
C GLY A 66 13.98 20.76 -14.77
N PHE A 67 13.56 21.51 -13.75
CA PHE A 67 14.47 21.94 -12.67
C PHE A 67 14.84 20.81 -11.72
N GLY A 68 14.04 19.72 -11.74
CA GLY A 68 14.20 18.61 -10.83
C GLY A 68 13.59 18.85 -9.45
N TYR A 69 13.33 17.78 -8.74
CA TYR A 69 12.84 17.82 -7.38
C TYR A 69 13.36 16.61 -6.59
N SER A 70 14.10 16.86 -5.53
CA SER A 70 14.69 15.81 -4.69
C SER A 70 13.69 15.27 -3.67
N TRP A 71 12.58 14.73 -4.15
CA TRP A 71 11.47 14.27 -3.30
C TRP A 71 11.91 13.21 -2.28
N ASP A 72 12.67 12.23 -2.72
CA ASP A 72 13.07 11.07 -1.89
C ASP A 72 14.04 11.44 -0.74
N LEU A 73 14.58 12.66 -0.74
CA LEU A 73 15.33 13.19 0.41
C LEU A 73 14.39 13.65 1.55
N PHE A 74 13.15 14.02 1.25
CA PHE A 74 12.17 14.51 2.22
C PHE A 74 11.14 13.45 2.60
N TYR A 75 10.82 12.56 1.66
CA TYR A 75 9.88 11.46 1.84
C TYR A 75 10.58 10.14 1.57
N GLY A 76 10.51 9.21 2.50
CA GLY A 76 11.14 7.90 2.33
C GLY A 76 10.72 7.21 1.02
N PRO A 77 11.63 6.54 0.30
CA PRO A 77 11.38 5.96 -1.02
C PRO A 77 10.51 4.70 -0.98
N PHE A 78 10.12 4.22 0.21
CA PHE A 78 9.45 2.92 0.37
C PHE A 78 8.14 2.81 -0.44
N SER A 79 7.29 3.83 -0.40
CA SER A 79 6.04 3.85 -1.19
C SER A 79 6.32 3.85 -2.70
N THR A 80 7.32 4.62 -3.15
CA THR A 80 7.76 4.63 -4.56
C THR A 80 8.22 3.25 -5.01
N ILE A 81 9.04 2.57 -4.19
CA ILE A 81 9.52 1.21 -4.48
C ILE A 81 8.35 0.23 -4.60
N LEU A 82 7.38 0.28 -3.68
CA LEU A 82 6.19 -0.57 -3.74
C LEU A 82 5.33 -0.31 -4.98
N ILE A 83 5.16 0.96 -5.38
CA ILE A 83 4.44 1.32 -6.61
C ILE A 83 5.16 0.75 -7.84
N LEU A 84 6.49 0.85 -7.89
CA LEU A 84 7.28 0.30 -8.99
C LEU A 84 7.18 -1.24 -9.05
N ILE A 85 7.25 -1.93 -7.91
CA ILE A 85 7.03 -3.38 -7.84
C ILE A 85 5.62 -3.72 -8.32
N GLY A 86 4.61 -3.02 -7.81
CA GLY A 86 3.23 -3.22 -8.22
C GLY A 86 3.01 -2.94 -9.71
N LYS A 87 3.70 -1.93 -10.28
CA LYS A 87 3.69 -1.63 -11.71
C LYS A 87 4.25 -2.80 -12.55
N LEU A 88 5.28 -3.50 -12.06
CA LEU A 88 5.78 -4.70 -12.75
C LEU A 88 4.73 -5.82 -12.81
N ILE A 89 3.87 -5.93 -11.79
CA ILE A 89 2.81 -6.95 -11.71
C ILE A 89 1.58 -6.52 -12.51
N THR A 90 1.16 -5.26 -12.39
CA THR A 90 -0.11 -4.74 -12.94
C THR A 90 0.05 -4.03 -14.28
N THR A 91 1.29 -3.83 -14.75
CA THR A 91 1.70 -3.15 -15.97
C THR A 91 1.46 -1.63 -16.01
N THR A 92 0.74 -1.06 -15.03
CA THR A 92 0.42 0.38 -14.96
C THR A 92 0.85 1.00 -13.65
N PHE A 93 1.13 2.31 -13.62
CA PHE A 93 1.45 3.04 -12.39
C PHE A 93 0.25 3.16 -11.45
N ILE A 94 -0.95 3.33 -12.01
CA ILE A 94 -2.21 3.33 -11.24
C ILE A 94 -2.40 1.97 -10.58
N GLY A 95 -2.18 0.87 -11.30
CA GLY A 95 -2.22 -0.48 -10.75
C GLY A 95 -1.16 -0.69 -9.67
N GLY A 96 0.05 -0.15 -9.86
CA GLY A 96 1.10 -0.16 -8.85
C GLY A 96 0.73 0.58 -7.58
N TYR A 97 0.09 1.74 -7.71
CA TYR A 97 -0.43 2.49 -6.57
C TYR A 97 -1.52 1.71 -5.82
N LYS A 98 -2.53 1.18 -6.53
CA LYS A 98 -3.57 0.33 -5.94
C LYS A 98 -2.97 -0.91 -5.23
N PHE A 99 -1.98 -1.54 -5.85
CA PHE A 99 -1.24 -2.65 -5.22
C PHE A 99 -0.60 -2.22 -3.89
N THR A 100 0.01 -1.04 -3.84
CA THR A 100 0.64 -0.49 -2.63
C THR A 100 -0.39 -0.29 -1.52
N LEU A 101 -1.57 0.25 -1.83
CA LEU A 101 -2.67 0.43 -0.87
C LEU A 101 -3.15 -0.92 -0.32
N ILE A 102 -3.34 -1.92 -1.17
CA ILE A 102 -3.75 -3.27 -0.76
C ILE A 102 -2.71 -3.91 0.18
N ILE A 103 -1.43 -3.81 -0.16
CA ILE A 103 -0.35 -4.33 0.69
C ILE A 103 -0.29 -3.56 2.01
N GLY A 104 -0.44 -2.24 1.99
CA GLY A 104 -0.50 -1.41 3.20
C GLY A 104 -1.64 -1.83 4.12
N MET A 105 -2.85 -2.01 3.58
CA MET A 105 -4.02 -2.48 4.33
C MET A 105 -3.77 -3.86 4.95
N LEU A 106 -3.22 -4.80 4.19
CA LEU A 106 -2.92 -6.15 4.66
C LEU A 106 -1.87 -6.14 5.77
N LEU A 107 -0.78 -5.42 5.59
CA LEU A 107 0.30 -5.34 6.59
C LEU A 107 -0.19 -4.66 7.87
N SER A 108 -0.97 -3.59 7.77
CA SER A 108 -1.54 -2.91 8.93
C SER A 108 -2.45 -3.83 9.73
N GLY A 109 -3.34 -4.56 9.05
CA GLY A 109 -4.23 -5.53 9.69
C GLY A 109 -3.46 -6.65 10.42
N ILE A 110 -2.45 -7.23 9.78
CA ILE A 110 -1.62 -8.29 10.38
C ILE A 110 -0.84 -7.75 11.58
N THR A 111 -0.22 -6.58 11.45
CA THR A 111 0.60 -5.96 12.50
C THR A 111 -0.25 -5.63 13.74
N ILE A 112 -1.42 -5.01 13.55
CA ILE A 112 -2.35 -4.72 14.64
C ILE A 112 -2.88 -6.00 15.28
N TYR A 113 -3.18 -7.03 14.50
CA TYR A 113 -3.56 -8.33 15.06
C TYR A 113 -2.48 -8.90 15.98
N ILE A 114 -1.23 -8.94 15.52
CA ILE A 114 -0.12 -9.47 16.32
C ILE A 114 0.04 -8.67 17.62
N PHE A 115 0.01 -7.35 17.52
CA PHE A 115 0.12 -6.45 18.67
C PHE A 115 -1.04 -6.65 19.67
N ALA A 116 -2.28 -6.59 19.19
CA ALA A 116 -3.47 -6.73 20.02
C ALA A 116 -3.57 -8.13 20.67
N ASN A 117 -3.24 -9.19 19.92
CA ASN A 117 -3.20 -10.54 20.46
C ASN A 117 -2.16 -10.69 21.58
N LYS A 118 -0.99 -10.04 21.43
CA LYS A 118 0.06 -10.06 22.44
C LYS A 118 -0.37 -9.35 23.72
N LEU A 119 -1.09 -8.23 23.59
CA LEU A 119 -1.58 -7.47 24.74
C LEU A 119 -2.75 -8.17 25.46
N THR A 120 -3.75 -8.61 24.70
CA THR A 120 -5.00 -9.17 25.25
C THR A 120 -4.90 -10.65 25.56
N LYS A 121 -3.87 -11.34 25.06
CA LYS A 121 -3.72 -12.81 25.11
C LYS A 121 -4.93 -13.55 24.50
N SER A 122 -5.70 -12.88 23.65
CA SER A 122 -6.93 -13.38 23.04
C SER A 122 -6.89 -13.20 21.52
N LYS A 123 -6.77 -14.30 20.80
CA LYS A 123 -6.77 -14.28 19.32
C LYS A 123 -8.05 -13.69 18.71
N PRO A 124 -9.27 -14.03 19.19
CA PRO A 124 -10.49 -13.40 18.66
C PRO A 124 -10.54 -11.90 18.90
N THR A 125 -10.12 -11.44 20.09
CA THR A 125 -10.03 -10.01 20.41
C THR A 125 -9.01 -9.31 19.49
N GLY A 126 -7.88 -9.95 19.23
CA GLY A 126 -6.87 -9.44 18.30
C GLY A 126 -7.43 -9.24 16.89
N VAL A 127 -8.22 -10.20 16.39
CA VAL A 127 -8.90 -10.06 15.08
C VAL A 127 -9.89 -8.90 15.09
N LEU A 128 -10.73 -8.80 16.13
CA LEU A 128 -11.71 -7.72 16.23
C LEU A 128 -11.03 -6.35 16.18
N ILE A 129 -9.97 -6.16 16.96
CA ILE A 129 -9.20 -4.89 16.98
C ILE A 129 -8.58 -4.61 15.61
N ALA A 130 -8.01 -5.61 14.95
CA ALA A 130 -7.43 -5.45 13.62
C ALA A 130 -8.47 -5.05 12.57
N VAL A 131 -9.65 -5.65 12.61
CA VAL A 131 -10.77 -5.31 11.70
C VAL A 131 -11.24 -3.89 11.96
N LEU A 132 -11.45 -3.50 13.21
CA LEU A 132 -11.85 -2.12 13.56
C LEU A 132 -10.80 -1.11 13.10
N TYR A 133 -9.51 -1.43 13.23
CA TYR A 133 -8.43 -0.57 12.75
C TYR A 133 -8.46 -0.41 11.23
N MET A 134 -8.60 -1.49 10.46
CA MET A 134 -8.69 -1.44 9.01
C MET A 134 -9.93 -0.68 8.51
N LEU A 135 -11.01 -0.67 9.29
CA LEU A 135 -12.26 0.04 8.98
C LEU A 135 -12.28 1.49 9.50
N MET A 136 -11.18 1.99 10.07
CA MET A 136 -11.12 3.40 10.48
C MET A 136 -11.35 4.32 9.29
N PRO A 137 -12.15 5.41 9.47
CA PRO A 137 -12.46 6.36 8.39
C PRO A 137 -11.22 6.90 7.69
N TYR A 138 -10.14 7.15 8.42
CA TYR A 138 -8.86 7.60 7.87
C TYR A 138 -8.33 6.64 6.80
N HIS A 139 -8.33 5.33 7.08
CA HIS A 139 -7.86 4.34 6.10
C HIS A 139 -8.79 4.19 4.89
N LEU A 140 -10.10 4.38 5.09
CA LEU A 140 -11.08 4.21 4.02
C LEU A 140 -11.20 5.44 3.12
N ASN A 141 -10.98 6.64 3.68
CA ASN A 141 -11.07 7.89 2.92
C ASN A 141 -9.83 8.12 2.05
N ASP A 142 -8.66 7.64 2.50
CA ASP A 142 -7.39 7.84 1.79
C ASP A 142 -7.08 6.69 0.82
N MET A 143 -8.00 5.72 0.65
CA MET A 143 -7.94 4.63 -0.32
C MET A 143 -8.73 4.96 -1.58
#